data_e0efb71ae54eefee792d7517c0d9dd34
#
_entry.id   e0efb71ae54eefee792d7517c0d9dd34
#
_cell.length_a   1.000
_cell.length_b   1.000
_cell.length_c   1.000
_cell.angle_alpha   90.00
_cell.angle_beta   90.00
_cell.angle_gamma   90.00
#
_symmetry.space_group_name_H-M   'P 1'
#
loop_
_entity.id
_entity.type
_entity.pdbx_description
1 polymer ?
#
loop_
_entity_poly.entity_id
_entity_poly.type
_entity_poly.pdbx_seq_one_letter_code
_entity_poly.pdbx_strand_id
1 'polypeptide(L)'
;MESFNYKDYDALGLAELVKRKEVQPLELVEEAIRLTDSLNPKMNAVINKMYDQARKTAGQQLRGRFAGVPMFLKDISQEIEGEPITAGSKAFLKYRAKTDSVYTRRLRKAGVVFLGQTNVPEFALVAVTEPAHYGPTRNPWSLDRSPGGSSGGSAAAVASGLVPIAGANDGGGSIRIPAAYCGLFGLKPTRGRTPVGPNYGRAWQGASAEHVLTRSVRDSAAMLDELHGYEKAGAFSAPPFSGSYLETSGTPLGKKLRIAFSIKSPIGTDVDKDCSEGVLKTVRLLESMGHHVEEVDAPVDGHKIAKSYLTMYFGETAALLASLEEVLGRKAAATDVEPTTWLLGLLGKATTAEEFVLSMREWDRAALHMETFHETYDFYITPTTAHLPAKIGELEPSSSEKFLISTVGRLGLGGALKKAGIVEQIAQKNLARTPFTQLANLTGQPAVSLPLHQTKDGLPVGVQVMAARGREDLLFQLAGELEQSEIWQDVSENPLF
;
A
#
# COMPACT_ATOMS: atom_id res chain seq x y z
N MET A 1 19.49 -22.87 26.43
CA MET A 1 18.75 -21.74 25.91
C MET A 1 18.55 -22.02 24.44
N GLU A 2 17.31 -22.17 23.98
CA GLU A 2 17.04 -22.20 22.54
C GLU A 2 17.58 -20.88 21.96
N SER A 3 18.30 -20.95 20.85
CA SER A 3 18.89 -19.78 20.23
C SER A 3 17.75 -18.87 19.74
N PHE A 4 17.68 -17.64 20.23
CA PHE A 4 16.77 -16.62 19.74
C PHE A 4 16.93 -16.48 18.22
N ASN A 5 15.84 -16.71 17.47
CA ASN A 5 15.81 -16.44 16.05
C ASN A 5 14.83 -15.27 15.79
N TYR A 6 15.38 -14.14 15.37
CA TYR A 6 14.67 -12.89 15.14
C TYR A 6 13.43 -13.06 14.21
N LYS A 7 13.54 -13.89 13.19
CA LYS A 7 12.48 -14.08 12.19
C LYS A 7 11.27 -14.87 12.68
N ASP A 8 11.41 -15.62 13.77
CA ASP A 8 10.31 -16.41 14.34
C ASP A 8 9.27 -15.56 15.07
N TYR A 9 9.58 -14.28 15.30
CA TYR A 9 8.74 -13.33 16.02
C TYR A 9 8.16 -12.27 15.09
N ASP A 10 6.87 -11.97 15.23
CA ASP A 10 6.27 -10.75 14.70
C ASP A 10 6.65 -9.53 15.56
N ALA A 11 6.17 -8.33 15.22
CA ALA A 11 6.60 -7.11 15.90
C ALA A 11 6.19 -7.07 17.37
N LEU A 12 4.99 -7.52 17.69
CA LEU A 12 4.53 -7.62 19.09
C LEU A 12 5.31 -8.67 19.87
N GLY A 13 5.66 -9.77 19.23
CA GLY A 13 6.52 -10.80 19.84
C GLY A 13 7.89 -10.24 20.20
N LEU A 14 8.55 -9.51 19.28
CA LEU A 14 9.83 -8.84 19.55
C LEU A 14 9.72 -7.79 20.67
N ALA A 15 8.65 -6.98 20.66
CA ALA A 15 8.40 -6.00 21.71
C ALA A 15 8.23 -6.65 23.09
N GLU A 16 7.56 -7.80 23.16
CA GLU A 16 7.38 -8.54 24.42
C GLU A 16 8.71 -9.12 24.95
N LEU A 17 9.59 -9.63 24.06
CA LEU A 17 10.94 -10.05 24.46
C LEU A 17 11.75 -8.88 25.05
N VAL A 18 11.67 -7.70 24.45
CA VAL A 18 12.31 -6.49 24.97
C VAL A 18 11.73 -6.12 26.33
N LYS A 19 10.43 -6.14 26.49
CA LYS A 19 9.74 -5.84 27.76
C LYS A 19 10.14 -6.79 28.88
N ARG A 20 10.30 -8.08 28.56
CA ARG A 20 10.77 -9.11 29.50
C ARG A 20 12.28 -9.05 29.72
N LYS A 21 13.00 -8.18 29.03
CA LYS A 21 14.48 -8.05 29.05
C LYS A 21 15.21 -9.33 28.61
N GLU A 22 14.57 -10.16 27.80
CA GLU A 22 15.15 -11.35 27.20
C GLU A 22 16.06 -10.97 26.02
N VAL A 23 15.75 -9.84 25.35
CA VAL A 23 16.51 -9.25 24.26
C VAL A 23 16.61 -7.73 24.47
N GLN A 24 17.73 -7.12 24.10
CA GLN A 24 17.87 -5.66 24.11
C GLN A 24 17.43 -5.05 22.77
N PRO A 25 16.85 -3.82 22.74
CA PRO A 25 16.53 -3.14 21.49
C PRO A 25 17.70 -3.07 20.50
N LEU A 26 18.92 -2.89 21.00
CA LEU A 26 20.12 -2.83 20.16
C LEU A 26 20.41 -4.16 19.46
N GLU A 27 20.17 -5.29 20.12
CA GLU A 27 20.35 -6.62 19.50
C GLU A 27 19.36 -6.83 18.33
N LEU A 28 18.10 -6.37 18.46
CA LEU A 28 17.11 -6.40 17.37
C LEU A 28 17.53 -5.51 16.21
N VAL A 29 18.05 -4.31 16.51
CA VAL A 29 18.53 -3.37 15.49
C VAL A 29 19.74 -3.93 14.74
N GLU A 30 20.73 -4.50 15.45
CA GLU A 30 21.91 -5.09 14.79
C GLU A 30 21.56 -6.31 13.95
N GLU A 31 20.62 -7.14 14.39
CA GLU A 31 20.18 -8.28 13.58
C GLU A 31 19.44 -7.81 12.31
N ALA A 32 18.53 -6.84 12.42
CA ALA A 32 17.86 -6.26 11.26
C ALA A 32 18.84 -5.58 10.29
N ILE A 33 19.90 -4.92 10.79
CA ILE A 33 20.99 -4.35 9.99
C ILE A 33 21.77 -5.47 9.28
N ARG A 34 22.15 -6.52 9.99
CA ARG A 34 22.88 -7.67 9.43
C ARG A 34 22.10 -8.33 8.28
N LEU A 35 20.81 -8.58 8.51
CA LEU A 35 19.92 -9.13 7.49
C LEU A 35 19.79 -8.21 6.29
N THR A 36 19.62 -6.90 6.53
CA THR A 36 19.51 -5.90 5.46
C THR A 36 20.77 -5.86 4.62
N ASP A 37 21.95 -5.83 5.22
CA ASP A 37 23.21 -5.77 4.49
C ASP A 37 23.48 -7.06 3.69
N SER A 38 22.98 -8.20 4.17
CA SER A 38 23.09 -9.49 3.48
C SER A 38 22.12 -9.62 2.28
N LEU A 39 20.84 -9.23 2.44
CA LEU A 39 19.77 -9.54 1.49
C LEU A 39 19.44 -8.35 0.57
N ASN A 40 19.58 -7.12 1.03
CA ASN A 40 19.21 -5.94 0.24
C ASN A 40 19.97 -5.81 -1.09
N PRO A 41 21.26 -6.22 -1.23
CA PRO A 41 21.94 -6.20 -2.52
C PRO A 41 21.24 -7.05 -3.62
N LYS A 42 20.47 -8.07 -3.21
CA LYS A 42 19.70 -8.92 -4.14
C LYS A 42 18.32 -8.33 -4.47
N MET A 43 17.72 -7.61 -3.53
CA MET A 43 16.33 -7.15 -3.61
C MET A 43 16.18 -5.67 -3.94
N ASN A 44 17.13 -4.82 -3.54
CA ASN A 44 17.03 -3.37 -3.64
C ASN A 44 15.75 -2.80 -2.99
N ALA A 45 15.44 -3.30 -1.80
CA ALA A 45 14.26 -2.91 -1.03
C ALA A 45 14.48 -1.63 -0.21
N VAL A 46 15.69 -1.41 0.29
CA VAL A 46 16.09 -0.29 1.17
C VAL A 46 17.03 0.63 0.40
N ILE A 47 16.70 1.92 0.35
CA ILE A 47 17.43 2.94 -0.42
C ILE A 47 18.11 4.01 0.44
N ASN A 48 17.61 4.25 1.65
CA ASN A 48 18.24 5.14 2.63
C ASN A 48 18.43 4.39 3.95
N LYS A 49 19.66 4.37 4.46
CA LYS A 49 20.07 3.68 5.70
C LYS A 49 20.33 4.70 6.80
N MET A 50 19.67 4.54 7.95
CA MET A 50 19.79 5.42 9.13
C MET A 50 20.37 4.66 10.33
N TYR A 51 21.34 3.76 10.10
CA TYR A 51 21.82 2.79 11.09
C TYR A 51 22.41 3.42 12.35
N ASP A 52 23.20 4.49 12.21
CA ASP A 52 23.81 5.16 13.38
C ASP A 52 22.76 5.82 14.27
N GLN A 53 21.71 6.41 13.64
CA GLN A 53 20.60 6.97 14.38
C GLN A 53 19.75 5.87 15.03
N ALA A 54 19.55 4.74 14.35
CA ALA A 54 18.86 3.59 14.89
C ALA A 54 19.57 3.03 16.14
N ARG A 55 20.90 2.84 16.08
CA ARG A 55 21.73 2.42 17.22
C ARG A 55 21.60 3.39 18.39
N LYS A 56 21.71 4.70 18.13
CA LYS A 56 21.55 5.74 19.15
C LYS A 56 20.16 5.70 19.79
N THR A 57 19.11 5.50 18.99
CA THR A 57 17.72 5.39 19.48
C THR A 57 17.53 4.12 20.31
N ALA A 58 18.04 2.98 19.86
CA ALA A 58 17.96 1.71 20.56
C ALA A 58 18.70 1.71 21.91
N GLY A 59 19.72 2.56 22.07
CA GLY A 59 20.43 2.77 23.34
C GLY A 59 19.67 3.64 24.35
N GLN A 60 18.51 4.20 23.99
CA GLN A 60 17.70 5.02 24.89
C GLN A 60 16.63 4.18 25.62
N GLN A 61 16.04 4.76 26.66
CA GLN A 61 14.86 4.15 27.31
C GLN A 61 13.63 4.34 26.42
N LEU A 62 13.27 3.32 25.65
CA LEU A 62 12.11 3.31 24.78
C LEU A 62 10.84 2.96 25.57
N ARG A 63 9.72 3.54 25.15
CA ARG A 63 8.40 3.29 25.70
C ARG A 63 7.39 3.15 24.53
N GLY A 64 6.28 2.50 24.77
CA GLY A 64 5.22 2.25 23.79
C GLY A 64 5.05 0.76 23.51
N ARG A 65 4.02 0.43 22.75
CA ARG A 65 3.62 -0.95 22.47
C ARG A 65 4.67 -1.71 21.65
N PHE A 66 5.39 -1.00 20.79
CA PHE A 66 6.43 -1.54 19.90
C PHE A 66 7.84 -1.10 20.33
N ALA A 67 8.07 -0.89 21.63
CA ALA A 67 9.35 -0.41 22.13
C ALA A 67 10.52 -1.29 21.72
N GLY A 68 11.45 -0.73 20.95
CA GLY A 68 12.65 -1.41 20.47
C GLY A 68 12.51 -2.17 19.15
N VAL A 69 11.31 -2.27 18.57
CA VAL A 69 11.08 -2.97 17.31
C VAL A 69 11.65 -2.19 16.14
N PRO A 70 12.54 -2.78 15.30
CA PRO A 70 13.07 -2.13 14.11
C PRO A 70 12.02 -2.06 13.01
N MET A 71 12.02 -0.93 12.27
CA MET A 71 11.06 -0.64 11.20
C MET A 71 11.71 0.18 10.08
N PHE A 72 11.30 -0.05 8.84
CA PHE A 72 11.55 0.87 7.74
C PHE A 72 10.32 1.72 7.44
N LEU A 73 10.54 2.97 7.02
CA LEU A 73 9.51 3.84 6.49
C LEU A 73 9.50 3.80 4.95
N LYS A 74 8.38 4.16 4.36
CA LYS A 74 8.27 4.32 2.90
C LYS A 74 8.86 5.67 2.49
N ASP A 75 9.62 5.73 1.40
CA ASP A 75 10.27 6.97 0.90
C ASP A 75 9.27 7.94 0.23
N ILE A 76 8.07 8.08 0.78
CA ILE A 76 7.09 9.12 0.42
C ILE A 76 6.10 9.32 1.56
N SER A 77 5.70 10.56 1.83
CA SER A 77 4.73 10.99 2.87
C SER A 77 5.12 10.70 4.33
N GLN A 78 6.03 9.78 4.59
CA GLN A 78 6.45 9.35 5.93
C GLN A 78 7.74 10.08 6.35
N GLU A 79 7.69 11.41 6.33
CA GLU A 79 8.84 12.27 6.60
C GLU A 79 9.40 12.06 8.00
N ILE A 80 10.75 12.04 8.08
CA ILE A 80 11.56 12.15 9.29
C ILE A 80 12.34 13.46 9.22
N GLU A 81 12.22 14.31 10.23
CA GLU A 81 12.93 15.60 10.28
C GLU A 81 14.44 15.44 10.04
N GLY A 82 14.96 16.24 9.10
CA GLY A 82 16.36 16.24 8.70
C GLY A 82 16.78 15.15 7.70
N GLU A 83 15.96 14.09 7.54
CA GLU A 83 16.28 12.98 6.65
C GLU A 83 15.84 13.26 5.19
N PRO A 84 16.49 12.63 4.20
CA PRO A 84 16.01 12.69 2.84
C PRO A 84 14.64 12.06 2.71
N ILE A 85 13.82 12.58 1.78
CA ILE A 85 12.64 11.91 1.26
C ILE A 85 12.58 12.21 -0.22
N THR A 86 12.78 11.18 -1.04
CA THR A 86 13.00 11.37 -2.47
C THR A 86 11.78 11.04 -3.30
N ALA A 87 10.82 10.34 -2.73
CA ALA A 87 9.65 9.82 -3.46
C ALA A 87 10.05 9.05 -4.73
N GLY A 88 11.19 8.32 -4.69
CA GLY A 88 11.74 7.60 -5.85
C GLY A 88 12.24 8.49 -6.99
N SER A 89 12.24 9.82 -6.83
CA SER A 89 12.54 10.80 -7.88
C SER A 89 13.87 11.51 -7.70
N LYS A 90 14.60 11.67 -8.78
CA LYS A 90 15.81 12.52 -8.82
C LYS A 90 15.53 13.98 -8.52
N ALA A 91 14.28 14.45 -8.72
CA ALA A 91 13.90 15.82 -8.43
C ALA A 91 14.02 16.19 -6.95
N PHE A 92 13.90 15.20 -6.05
CA PHE A 92 13.94 15.39 -4.60
C PHE A 92 15.27 14.98 -3.93
N LEU A 93 16.30 14.59 -4.66
CA LEU A 93 17.56 14.11 -4.06
C LEU A 93 18.21 15.09 -3.05
N LYS A 94 17.99 16.39 -3.24
CA LYS A 94 18.53 17.44 -2.34
C LYS A 94 17.53 17.83 -1.24
N TYR A 95 16.29 17.34 -1.31
CA TYR A 95 15.27 17.69 -0.34
C TYR A 95 15.48 16.92 0.97
N ARG A 96 15.28 17.64 2.08
CA ARG A 96 15.24 17.07 3.43
C ARG A 96 13.93 17.48 4.08
N ALA A 97 13.31 16.54 4.77
CA ALA A 97 12.08 16.81 5.50
C ALA A 97 12.31 17.85 6.60
N LYS A 98 11.43 18.85 6.68
CA LYS A 98 11.54 19.95 7.66
C LYS A 98 10.99 19.57 9.03
N THR A 99 10.11 18.57 9.07
CA THR A 99 9.46 18.07 10.29
C THR A 99 9.12 16.59 10.10
N ASP A 100 8.97 15.87 11.20
CA ASP A 100 8.31 14.55 11.16
C ASP A 100 6.86 14.69 10.68
N SER A 101 6.38 13.76 9.85
CA SER A 101 4.95 13.63 9.57
C SER A 101 4.17 13.27 10.84
N VAL A 102 2.85 13.48 10.88
CA VAL A 102 2.02 13.06 12.02
C VAL A 102 2.09 11.54 12.20
N TYR A 103 2.13 10.80 11.10
CA TYR A 103 2.33 9.37 11.06
C TYR A 103 3.64 8.97 11.75
N THR A 104 4.76 9.56 11.36
CA THR A 104 6.09 9.30 11.94
C THR A 104 6.14 9.64 13.44
N ARG A 105 5.52 10.75 13.87
CA ARG A 105 5.44 11.10 15.29
C ARG A 105 4.67 10.07 16.12
N ARG A 106 3.56 9.53 15.58
CA ARG A 106 2.79 8.46 16.26
C ARG A 106 3.60 7.17 16.36
N LEU A 107 4.31 6.80 15.31
CA LEU A 107 5.21 5.65 15.34
C LEU A 107 6.36 5.80 16.36
N ARG A 108 6.98 7.00 16.45
CA ARG A 108 7.99 7.25 17.51
C ARG A 108 7.38 7.07 18.91
N LYS A 109 6.16 7.56 19.12
CA LYS A 109 5.43 7.38 20.38
C LYS A 109 5.13 5.91 20.67
N ALA A 110 4.86 5.11 19.66
CA ALA A 110 4.69 3.67 19.77
C ALA A 110 5.99 2.93 20.11
N GLY A 111 7.15 3.59 19.99
CA GLY A 111 8.47 3.09 20.45
C GLY A 111 9.26 2.34 19.39
N VAL A 112 8.87 2.37 18.11
CA VAL A 112 9.63 1.72 17.03
C VAL A 112 10.98 2.42 16.80
N VAL A 113 11.94 1.68 16.28
CA VAL A 113 13.26 2.18 15.89
C VAL A 113 13.36 2.22 14.36
N PHE A 114 13.50 3.42 13.79
CA PHE A 114 13.60 3.58 12.33
C PHE A 114 14.99 3.22 11.83
N LEU A 115 15.08 2.26 10.91
CA LEU A 115 16.34 1.82 10.28
C LEU A 115 16.65 2.56 8.98
N GLY A 116 15.66 3.21 8.38
CA GLY A 116 15.80 3.88 7.10
C GLY A 116 14.51 3.89 6.28
N GLN A 117 14.66 4.02 4.96
CA GLN A 117 13.54 4.15 4.03
C GLN A 117 13.61 3.15 2.89
N THR A 118 12.44 2.68 2.47
CA THR A 118 12.27 1.68 1.43
C THR A 118 12.01 2.29 0.06
N ASN A 119 12.39 1.56 -0.98
CA ASN A 119 12.24 1.95 -2.37
C ASN A 119 10.76 2.07 -2.79
N VAL A 120 10.48 3.05 -3.64
CA VAL A 120 9.17 3.34 -4.23
C VAL A 120 9.35 3.71 -5.70
N PRO A 121 8.35 3.51 -6.58
CA PRO A 121 8.39 4.10 -7.92
C PRO A 121 8.30 5.62 -7.83
N GLU A 122 8.71 6.34 -8.86
CA GLU A 122 8.70 7.80 -8.87
C GLU A 122 7.33 8.35 -8.46
N PHE A 123 7.29 9.15 -7.39
CA PHE A 123 6.09 9.73 -6.74
C PHE A 123 4.98 8.72 -6.40
N ALA A 124 5.34 7.46 -6.24
CA ALA A 124 4.40 6.37 -5.96
C ALA A 124 3.31 6.19 -7.04
N LEU A 125 3.57 6.59 -8.28
CA LEU A 125 2.59 6.70 -9.36
C LEU A 125 2.24 5.37 -10.06
N VAL A 126 2.98 4.29 -9.86
CA VAL A 126 2.72 3.02 -10.56
C VAL A 126 2.67 1.82 -9.60
N ALA A 127 2.04 0.75 -10.06
CA ALA A 127 1.83 -0.48 -9.27
C ALA A 127 3.02 -1.47 -9.31
N VAL A 128 4.19 -1.04 -9.77
CA VAL A 128 5.48 -1.73 -9.70
C VAL A 128 6.52 -0.81 -9.08
N THR A 129 7.56 -1.36 -8.43
CA THR A 129 8.62 -0.55 -7.79
C THR A 129 9.90 -0.64 -8.58
N GLU A 130 9.97 0.17 -9.64
CA GLU A 130 11.07 0.20 -10.61
C GLU A 130 11.47 1.66 -10.95
N PRO A 131 11.83 2.51 -9.94
CA PRO A 131 12.22 3.90 -10.23
C PRO A 131 13.52 3.93 -11.01
N ALA A 132 13.61 4.81 -12.01
CA ALA A 132 14.80 4.95 -12.85
C ALA A 132 16.06 5.34 -12.05
N HIS A 133 15.90 6.09 -10.94
CA HIS A 133 17.03 6.56 -10.14
C HIS A 133 17.63 5.45 -9.26
N TYR A 134 16.80 4.66 -8.58
CA TYR A 134 17.25 3.64 -7.64
C TYR A 134 17.28 2.23 -8.23
N GLY A 135 16.64 2.04 -9.38
CA GLY A 135 16.47 0.73 -9.99
C GLY A 135 15.37 -0.11 -9.35
N PRO A 136 15.09 -1.30 -9.93
CA PRO A 136 13.97 -2.13 -9.53
C PRO A 136 14.17 -2.78 -8.16
N THR A 137 13.09 -2.80 -7.36
CA THR A 137 12.97 -3.72 -6.23
C THR A 137 12.49 -5.08 -6.71
N ARG A 138 13.05 -6.14 -6.18
CA ARG A 138 12.78 -7.53 -6.55
C ARG A 138 11.94 -8.23 -5.51
N ASN A 139 11.02 -9.07 -5.97
CA ASN A 139 10.14 -9.84 -5.11
C ASN A 139 10.92 -10.97 -4.41
N PRO A 140 10.84 -11.11 -3.07
CA PRO A 140 11.50 -12.19 -2.33
C PRO A 140 11.09 -13.60 -2.76
N TRP A 141 9.87 -13.79 -3.27
CA TRP A 141 9.40 -15.07 -3.78
C TRP A 141 9.99 -15.43 -5.15
N SER A 142 10.34 -14.43 -5.96
CA SER A 142 10.91 -14.62 -7.29
C SER A 142 11.66 -13.36 -7.73
N LEU A 143 12.98 -13.40 -7.72
CA LEU A 143 13.84 -12.22 -7.95
C LEU A 143 13.76 -11.62 -9.36
N ASP A 144 13.16 -12.31 -10.32
CA ASP A 144 12.88 -11.80 -11.66
C ASP A 144 11.56 -11.02 -11.76
N ARG A 145 10.79 -10.95 -10.66
CA ARG A 145 9.49 -10.28 -10.59
C ARG A 145 9.49 -9.07 -9.68
N SER A 146 8.56 -8.15 -9.94
CA SER A 146 8.28 -7.00 -9.10
C SER A 146 7.53 -7.43 -7.82
N PRO A 147 7.83 -6.84 -6.65
CA PRO A 147 7.02 -7.01 -5.42
C PRO A 147 5.70 -6.24 -5.48
N GLY A 148 5.36 -5.66 -6.64
CA GLY A 148 4.27 -4.70 -6.75
C GLY A 148 4.68 -3.28 -6.36
N GLY A 149 3.68 -2.42 -6.18
CA GLY A 149 3.87 -1.01 -5.85
C GLY A 149 2.56 -0.36 -5.38
N SER A 150 2.75 0.82 -4.85
CA SER A 150 3.99 1.57 -4.76
C SER A 150 4.80 1.30 -3.49
N SER A 151 4.30 0.50 -2.52
CA SER A 151 5.04 0.12 -1.30
C SER A 151 5.84 -1.19 -1.48
N GLY A 152 6.42 -1.40 -2.68
CA GLY A 152 7.11 -2.65 -2.99
C GLY A 152 8.40 -2.86 -2.19
N GLY A 153 9.17 -1.80 -1.92
CA GLY A 153 10.32 -1.88 -1.05
C GLY A 153 9.96 -2.31 0.38
N SER A 154 8.86 -1.76 0.92
CA SER A 154 8.32 -2.14 2.24
C SER A 154 7.87 -3.61 2.26
N ALA A 155 7.13 -4.04 1.24
CA ALA A 155 6.68 -5.42 1.13
C ALA A 155 7.85 -6.40 1.02
N ALA A 156 8.85 -6.11 0.18
CA ALA A 156 10.04 -6.94 0.05
C ALA A 156 10.82 -7.03 1.36
N ALA A 157 10.95 -5.93 2.11
CA ALA A 157 11.64 -5.90 3.39
C ALA A 157 10.93 -6.74 4.46
N VAL A 158 9.59 -6.68 4.54
CA VAL A 158 8.82 -7.48 5.51
C VAL A 158 8.80 -8.94 5.11
N ALA A 159 8.53 -9.24 3.83
CA ALA A 159 8.42 -10.61 3.35
C ALA A 159 9.73 -11.40 3.44
N SER A 160 10.90 -10.74 3.34
CA SER A 160 12.21 -11.38 3.52
C SER A 160 12.68 -11.40 4.98
N GLY A 161 11.89 -10.91 5.93
CA GLY A 161 12.22 -10.92 7.35
C GLY A 161 13.30 -9.90 7.75
N LEU A 162 13.58 -8.86 6.94
CA LEU A 162 14.50 -7.78 7.36
C LEU A 162 13.95 -7.05 8.58
N VAL A 163 12.65 -6.79 8.58
CA VAL A 163 11.89 -6.20 9.68
C VAL A 163 10.51 -6.86 9.76
N PRO A 164 9.88 -6.90 10.94
CA PRO A 164 8.55 -7.49 11.07
C PRO A 164 7.44 -6.61 10.50
N ILE A 165 7.64 -5.30 10.47
CA ILE A 165 6.70 -4.29 9.97
C ILE A 165 7.42 -3.22 9.16
N ALA A 166 6.76 -2.66 8.16
CA ALA A 166 7.26 -1.51 7.41
C ALA A 166 6.14 -0.55 7.05
N GLY A 167 6.46 0.74 7.00
CA GLY A 167 5.52 1.79 6.62
C GLY A 167 5.07 1.66 5.16
N ALA A 168 3.79 1.95 4.92
CA ALA A 168 3.17 1.86 3.60
C ALA A 168 2.03 2.87 3.47
N ASN A 169 1.66 3.24 2.25
CA ASN A 169 0.45 4.00 1.96
C ASN A 169 -0.28 3.47 0.73
N ASP A 170 -1.56 3.79 0.59
CA ASP A 170 -2.45 3.23 -0.41
C ASP A 170 -3.37 4.31 -1.00
N GLY A 171 -3.03 4.81 -2.19
CA GLY A 171 -3.82 5.78 -2.94
C GLY A 171 -4.64 5.16 -4.09
N GLY A 172 -4.37 3.89 -4.42
CA GLY A 172 -5.06 3.14 -5.47
C GLY A 172 -4.84 1.63 -5.37
N GLY A 173 -4.31 1.15 -4.23
CA GLY A 173 -3.96 -0.23 -3.99
C GLY A 173 -2.53 -0.42 -3.45
N SER A 174 -1.81 0.65 -3.15
CA SER A 174 -0.37 0.59 -2.90
C SER A 174 0.07 0.01 -1.54
N ILE A 175 -0.85 -0.40 -0.67
CA ILE A 175 -0.64 -1.36 0.44
C ILE A 175 -1.03 -2.76 -0.04
N ARG A 176 -2.24 -2.89 -0.59
CA ARG A 176 -2.89 -4.16 -0.89
C ARG A 176 -2.22 -4.92 -2.03
N ILE A 177 -1.82 -4.23 -3.11
CA ILE A 177 -1.13 -4.83 -4.26
C ILE A 177 0.20 -5.47 -3.83
N PRO A 178 1.14 -4.74 -3.19
CA PRO A 178 2.38 -5.37 -2.74
C PRO A 178 2.16 -6.42 -1.64
N ALA A 179 1.14 -6.28 -0.77
CA ALA A 179 0.76 -7.35 0.15
C ALA A 179 0.37 -8.63 -0.58
N ALA A 180 -0.47 -8.52 -1.63
CA ALA A 180 -0.90 -9.65 -2.45
C ALA A 180 0.27 -10.37 -3.15
N TYR A 181 1.22 -9.61 -3.67
CA TYR A 181 2.36 -10.15 -4.42
C TYR A 181 3.50 -10.68 -3.55
N CYS A 182 3.53 -10.28 -2.26
CA CYS A 182 4.57 -10.71 -1.32
C CYS A 182 4.06 -11.62 -0.19
N GLY A 183 2.81 -12.07 -0.22
CA GLY A 183 2.26 -12.99 0.78
C GLY A 183 2.12 -12.34 2.16
N LEU A 184 1.68 -11.07 2.22
CA LEU A 184 1.58 -10.29 3.45
C LEU A 184 0.14 -9.90 3.76
N PHE A 185 -0.08 -9.52 5.03
CA PHE A 185 -1.28 -8.81 5.44
C PHE A 185 -1.14 -7.32 5.09
N GLY A 186 -2.13 -6.76 4.38
CA GLY A 186 -2.11 -5.35 3.99
C GLY A 186 -3.49 -4.70 4.09
N LEU A 187 -3.70 -3.86 5.11
CA LEU A 187 -4.93 -3.10 5.33
C LEU A 187 -4.80 -1.67 4.80
N LYS A 188 -5.72 -1.26 3.94
CA LYS A 188 -6.04 0.14 3.69
C LYS A 188 -7.18 0.55 4.63
N PRO A 189 -6.93 1.40 5.63
CA PRO A 189 -7.99 1.81 6.56
C PRO A 189 -9.02 2.74 5.91
N THR A 190 -10.11 3.00 6.60
CA THR A 190 -11.13 4.00 6.24
C THR A 190 -10.48 5.37 6.02
N ARG A 191 -10.95 6.12 5.02
CA ARG A 191 -10.55 7.51 4.79
C ARG A 191 -10.65 8.31 6.09
N GLY A 192 -9.54 8.99 6.46
CA GLY A 192 -9.47 9.80 7.68
C GLY A 192 -9.30 9.00 8.99
N ARG A 193 -9.03 7.68 8.91
CA ARG A 193 -8.71 6.86 10.09
C ARG A 193 -7.29 7.11 10.57
N THR A 194 -6.34 7.20 9.66
CA THR A 194 -4.92 7.42 9.91
C THR A 194 -4.49 8.81 9.43
N PRO A 195 -3.45 9.41 10.02
CA PRO A 195 -3.03 10.77 9.71
C PRO A 195 -2.27 10.84 8.39
N VAL A 196 -2.43 11.94 7.67
CA VAL A 196 -1.73 12.25 6.40
C VAL A 196 -0.92 13.54 6.43
N GLY A 197 -1.01 14.33 7.51
CA GLY A 197 -0.36 15.63 7.68
C GLY A 197 1.06 15.57 8.25
N PRO A 198 1.69 16.72 8.46
CA PRO A 198 1.09 18.07 8.41
C PRO A 198 1.09 18.71 7.02
N ASN A 199 1.86 18.17 6.05
CA ASN A 199 2.03 18.80 4.74
C ASN A 199 0.79 18.66 3.84
N TYR A 200 -0.03 17.64 4.07
CA TYR A 200 -1.25 17.37 3.33
C TYR A 200 -2.43 17.24 4.30
N GLY A 201 -3.57 17.84 3.96
CA GLY A 201 -4.84 17.57 4.64
C GLY A 201 -5.76 16.65 3.82
N ARG A 202 -5.47 16.54 2.51
CA ARG A 202 -6.29 15.83 1.52
C ARG A 202 -5.50 14.85 0.67
N ALA A 203 -4.47 14.19 1.17
CA ALA A 203 -3.63 13.32 0.34
C ALA A 203 -4.43 12.60 -0.75
N TRP A 204 -4.20 12.96 -2.03
CA TRP A 204 -4.96 12.50 -3.20
C TRP A 204 -6.48 12.65 -3.03
N GLN A 205 -6.93 13.85 -2.63
CA GLN A 205 -8.34 14.18 -2.36
C GLN A 205 -8.99 13.23 -1.31
N GLY A 206 -8.19 12.58 -0.48
CA GLY A 206 -8.63 11.59 0.51
C GLY A 206 -8.67 10.15 0.00
N ALA A 207 -8.20 9.88 -1.21
CA ALA A 207 -8.05 8.50 -1.70
C ALA A 207 -6.88 7.78 -1.02
N SER A 208 -5.83 8.51 -0.58
CA SER A 208 -4.65 7.93 0.06
C SER A 208 -4.84 7.77 1.57
N ALA A 209 -4.43 6.63 2.10
CA ALA A 209 -4.39 6.31 3.52
C ALA A 209 -3.01 5.75 3.89
N GLU A 210 -2.49 6.14 5.06
CA GLU A 210 -1.24 5.63 5.62
C GLU A 210 -1.50 4.43 6.51
N HIS A 211 -0.67 3.39 6.41
CA HIS A 211 -0.65 2.29 7.37
C HIS A 211 0.68 1.53 7.27
N VAL A 212 0.69 0.25 7.59
CA VAL A 212 1.85 -0.64 7.55
C VAL A 212 1.56 -1.90 6.74
N LEU A 213 2.64 -2.56 6.30
CA LEU A 213 2.64 -3.95 5.87
C LEU A 213 3.17 -4.81 7.00
N THR A 214 2.53 -5.95 7.27
CA THR A 214 2.86 -6.87 8.37
C THR A 214 2.81 -8.32 7.93
N ARG A 215 3.47 -9.19 8.70
CA ARG A 215 3.34 -10.64 8.54
C ARG A 215 2.10 -11.19 9.25
N SER A 216 1.75 -10.61 10.40
CA SER A 216 0.61 -11.04 11.21
C SER A 216 -0.52 -10.01 11.21
N VAL A 217 -1.75 -10.49 11.38
CA VAL A 217 -2.96 -9.67 11.54
C VAL A 217 -2.86 -8.81 12.79
N ARG A 218 -2.38 -9.38 13.90
CA ARG A 218 -2.31 -8.68 15.20
C ARG A 218 -1.35 -7.51 15.20
N ASP A 219 -0.23 -7.56 14.44
CA ASP A 219 0.69 -6.43 14.33
C ASP A 219 0.04 -5.24 13.63
N SER A 220 -0.71 -5.49 12.55
CA SER A 220 -1.44 -4.45 11.84
C SER A 220 -2.55 -3.85 12.70
N ALA A 221 -3.28 -4.67 13.44
CA ALA A 221 -4.33 -4.23 14.35
C ALA A 221 -3.76 -3.36 15.49
N ALA A 222 -2.68 -3.82 16.13
CA ALA A 222 -1.98 -3.07 17.16
C ALA A 222 -1.40 -1.74 16.62
N MET A 223 -0.88 -1.74 15.40
CA MET A 223 -0.37 -0.53 14.77
C MET A 223 -1.50 0.44 14.43
N LEU A 224 -2.68 -0.04 14.05
CA LEU A 224 -3.85 0.83 13.85
C LEU A 224 -4.31 1.46 15.16
N ASP A 225 -4.23 0.75 16.30
CA ASP A 225 -4.48 1.34 17.64
C ASP A 225 -3.53 2.53 17.93
N GLU A 226 -2.28 2.48 17.46
CA GLU A 226 -1.31 3.57 17.64
C GLU A 226 -1.49 4.72 16.62
N LEU A 227 -1.99 4.40 15.42
CA LEU A 227 -2.06 5.36 14.32
C LEU A 227 -3.41 6.07 14.20
N HIS A 228 -4.53 5.48 14.66
CA HIS A 228 -5.85 6.08 14.48
C HIS A 228 -6.07 7.29 15.38
N GLY A 229 -7.05 8.12 15.03
CA GLY A 229 -7.49 9.24 15.85
C GLY A 229 -7.41 10.59 15.15
N TYR A 230 -7.93 11.60 15.83
CA TYR A 230 -8.06 12.95 15.30
C TYR A 230 -6.72 13.54 14.83
N GLU A 231 -6.76 14.18 13.69
CA GLU A 231 -5.66 14.96 13.12
C GLU A 231 -6.13 16.41 12.90
N LYS A 232 -5.39 17.39 13.48
CA LYS A 232 -5.77 18.81 13.47
C LYS A 232 -5.94 19.39 12.06
N ALA A 233 -5.10 18.97 11.11
CA ALA A 233 -5.11 19.48 9.73
C ALA A 233 -5.82 18.52 8.75
N GLY A 234 -6.27 17.36 9.18
CA GLY A 234 -6.95 16.38 8.34
C GLY A 234 -8.30 16.88 7.85
N ALA A 235 -8.54 16.80 6.55
CA ALA A 235 -9.80 17.21 5.93
C ALA A 235 -10.92 16.18 6.09
N PHE A 236 -10.58 14.96 6.49
CA PHE A 236 -11.52 13.85 6.66
C PHE A 236 -11.37 13.22 8.05
N SER A 237 -12.49 12.77 8.61
CA SER A 237 -12.54 12.02 9.85
C SER A 237 -13.32 10.73 9.64
N ALA A 238 -12.73 9.60 10.02
CA ALA A 238 -13.43 8.33 10.05
C ALA A 238 -14.43 8.28 11.21
N PRO A 239 -15.48 7.45 11.14
CA PRO A 239 -16.33 7.18 12.27
C PRO A 239 -15.50 6.79 13.50
N PRO A 240 -15.81 7.30 14.71
CA PRO A 240 -15.04 6.99 15.91
C PRO A 240 -15.09 5.49 16.22
N PHE A 241 -13.97 4.96 16.72
CA PHE A 241 -13.88 3.61 17.25
C PHE A 241 -13.31 3.69 18.66
N SER A 242 -14.03 3.18 19.65
CA SER A 242 -13.68 3.27 21.08
C SER A 242 -13.07 1.98 21.64
N GLY A 243 -12.99 0.91 20.83
CA GLY A 243 -12.37 -0.37 21.20
C GLY A 243 -10.86 -0.39 20.94
N SER A 244 -10.27 -1.57 21.07
CA SER A 244 -8.93 -1.89 20.60
C SER A 244 -9.02 -2.80 19.36
N TYR A 245 -8.38 -2.43 18.27
CA TYR A 245 -8.30 -3.27 17.08
C TYR A 245 -7.50 -4.55 17.36
N LEU A 246 -6.47 -4.46 18.21
CA LEU A 246 -5.70 -5.63 18.64
C LEU A 246 -6.58 -6.64 19.38
N GLU A 247 -7.37 -6.19 20.36
CA GLU A 247 -8.28 -7.10 21.09
C GLU A 247 -9.34 -7.68 20.15
N THR A 248 -9.86 -6.85 19.24
CA THR A 248 -10.84 -7.25 18.24
C THR A 248 -10.29 -8.32 17.29
N SER A 249 -9.04 -8.23 16.86
CA SER A 249 -8.43 -9.20 15.95
C SER A 249 -8.32 -10.62 16.53
N GLY A 250 -8.28 -10.75 17.85
CA GLY A 250 -8.30 -12.04 18.56
C GLY A 250 -9.70 -12.53 18.94
N THR A 251 -10.76 -11.79 18.57
CA THR A 251 -12.14 -12.11 18.96
C THR A 251 -12.90 -12.71 17.77
N PRO A 252 -13.48 -13.90 17.90
CA PRO A 252 -14.29 -14.52 16.85
C PRO A 252 -15.46 -13.62 16.41
N LEU A 253 -15.87 -13.73 15.14
CA LEU A 253 -16.98 -12.96 14.55
C LEU A 253 -18.33 -13.11 15.28
N GLY A 254 -18.57 -14.20 15.98
CA GLY A 254 -19.71 -14.43 16.87
C GLY A 254 -21.08 -14.47 16.21
N LYS A 255 -21.19 -14.20 14.92
CA LYS A 255 -22.43 -14.23 14.12
C LYS A 255 -22.18 -14.77 12.72
N LYS A 256 -23.22 -15.29 12.08
CA LYS A 256 -23.20 -15.62 10.67
C LYS A 256 -23.30 -14.32 9.85
N LEU A 257 -22.43 -14.19 8.87
CA LEU A 257 -22.33 -13.00 8.01
C LEU A 257 -22.95 -13.26 6.65
N ARG A 258 -23.39 -12.19 5.99
CA ARG A 258 -23.72 -12.18 4.57
C ARG A 258 -22.55 -11.59 3.79
N ILE A 259 -22.05 -12.33 2.82
CA ILE A 259 -20.82 -12.02 2.09
C ILE A 259 -21.13 -12.04 0.59
N ALA A 260 -20.87 -10.96 -0.08
CA ALA A 260 -20.89 -10.91 -1.54
C ALA A 260 -19.46 -11.11 -2.08
N PHE A 261 -19.34 -11.75 -3.24
CA PHE A 261 -18.05 -11.85 -3.93
C PHE A 261 -18.20 -11.70 -5.44
N SER A 262 -17.12 -11.29 -6.10
CA SER A 262 -17.00 -11.33 -7.55
C SER A 262 -15.57 -11.68 -7.97
N ILE A 263 -15.45 -12.49 -9.02
CA ILE A 263 -14.17 -12.80 -9.67
C ILE A 263 -14.02 -12.09 -11.02
N LYS A 264 -15.01 -11.27 -11.41
CA LYS A 264 -15.03 -10.53 -12.68
C LYS A 264 -14.35 -9.19 -12.55
N SER A 265 -13.50 -8.85 -13.51
CA SER A 265 -12.91 -7.51 -13.58
C SER A 265 -14.00 -6.45 -13.77
N PRO A 266 -14.04 -5.40 -12.92
CA PRO A 266 -15.04 -4.33 -13.04
C PRO A 266 -14.90 -3.49 -14.31
N ILE A 267 -13.78 -3.63 -15.05
CA ILE A 267 -13.53 -2.95 -16.33
C ILE A 267 -13.50 -3.93 -17.51
N GLY A 268 -13.98 -5.16 -17.33
CA GLY A 268 -14.14 -6.15 -18.39
C GLY A 268 -12.82 -6.72 -18.94
N THR A 269 -11.72 -6.61 -18.21
CA THR A 269 -10.41 -7.22 -18.57
C THR A 269 -10.29 -8.62 -18.01
N ASP A 270 -9.36 -9.41 -18.54
CA ASP A 270 -9.10 -10.77 -18.08
C ASP A 270 -8.61 -10.81 -16.64
N VAL A 271 -8.98 -11.87 -15.92
CA VAL A 271 -8.51 -12.18 -14.58
C VAL A 271 -7.81 -13.54 -14.61
N ASP A 272 -6.60 -13.58 -14.11
CA ASP A 272 -5.80 -14.80 -14.01
C ASP A 272 -6.55 -15.86 -13.20
N LYS A 273 -6.40 -17.13 -13.63
CA LYS A 273 -7.07 -18.26 -13.00
C LYS A 273 -6.69 -18.41 -11.53
N ASP A 274 -5.42 -18.22 -11.17
CA ASP A 274 -4.97 -18.33 -9.78
C ASP A 274 -5.56 -17.19 -8.92
N CYS A 275 -5.71 -15.97 -9.50
CA CYS A 275 -6.36 -14.86 -8.79
C CYS A 275 -7.86 -15.16 -8.50
N SER A 276 -8.56 -15.76 -9.46
CA SER A 276 -9.96 -16.19 -9.27
C SER A 276 -10.07 -17.36 -8.30
N GLU A 277 -9.17 -18.35 -8.40
CA GLU A 277 -9.19 -19.54 -7.53
C GLU A 277 -8.94 -19.19 -6.06
N GLY A 278 -8.09 -18.18 -5.76
CA GLY A 278 -7.90 -17.67 -4.42
C GLY A 278 -9.21 -17.21 -3.79
N VAL A 279 -10.03 -16.45 -4.52
CA VAL A 279 -11.37 -16.05 -4.06
C VAL A 279 -12.27 -17.26 -3.87
N LEU A 280 -12.33 -18.17 -4.84
CA LEU A 280 -13.22 -19.33 -4.76
C LEU A 280 -12.86 -20.29 -3.62
N LYS A 281 -11.57 -20.45 -3.29
CA LYS A 281 -11.14 -21.21 -2.10
C LYS A 281 -11.61 -20.52 -0.81
N THR A 282 -11.43 -19.20 -0.73
CA THR A 282 -11.87 -18.41 0.42
C THR A 282 -13.38 -18.51 0.62
N VAL A 283 -14.15 -18.40 -0.46
CA VAL A 283 -15.62 -18.52 -0.44
C VAL A 283 -16.05 -19.89 0.09
N ARG A 284 -15.48 -20.98 -0.43
CA ARG A 284 -15.78 -22.34 0.06
C ARG A 284 -15.49 -22.53 1.54
N LEU A 285 -14.38 -21.95 2.03
CA LEU A 285 -14.04 -21.97 3.45
C LEU A 285 -15.09 -21.21 4.27
N LEU A 286 -15.46 -20.01 3.87
CA LEU A 286 -16.44 -19.17 4.56
C LEU A 286 -17.83 -19.82 4.59
N GLU A 287 -18.26 -20.49 3.52
CA GLU A 287 -19.48 -21.32 3.50
C GLU A 287 -19.39 -22.47 4.50
N SER A 288 -18.25 -23.18 4.55
CA SER A 288 -18.03 -24.28 5.53
C SER A 288 -18.05 -23.80 6.98
N MET A 289 -17.63 -22.55 7.23
CA MET A 289 -17.76 -21.87 8.52
C MET A 289 -19.20 -21.44 8.82
N GLY A 290 -20.12 -21.60 7.83
CA GLY A 290 -21.55 -21.36 7.94
C GLY A 290 -21.98 -19.92 7.67
N HIS A 291 -21.16 -19.12 7.01
CA HIS A 291 -21.55 -17.82 6.46
C HIS A 291 -22.43 -18.01 5.22
N HIS A 292 -23.24 -16.98 4.92
CA HIS A 292 -24.03 -16.94 3.69
C HIS A 292 -23.25 -16.19 2.61
N VAL A 293 -22.91 -16.86 1.52
CA VAL A 293 -22.04 -16.31 0.47
C VAL A 293 -22.76 -16.30 -0.86
N GLU A 294 -22.74 -15.18 -1.57
CA GLU A 294 -23.42 -14.99 -2.85
C GLU A 294 -22.47 -14.35 -3.89
N GLU A 295 -22.52 -14.82 -5.14
CA GLU A 295 -21.82 -14.13 -6.24
C GLU A 295 -22.64 -12.92 -6.68
N VAL A 296 -22.18 -11.72 -6.29
CA VAL A 296 -22.83 -10.44 -6.58
C VAL A 296 -21.78 -9.41 -6.91
N ASP A 297 -21.92 -8.74 -8.06
CA ASP A 297 -21.03 -7.64 -8.44
C ASP A 297 -21.33 -6.37 -7.62
N ALA A 298 -20.30 -5.54 -7.38
CA ALA A 298 -20.49 -4.25 -6.73
C ALA A 298 -21.47 -3.37 -7.53
N PRO A 299 -22.38 -2.62 -6.87
CA PRO A 299 -23.43 -1.83 -7.53
C PRO A 299 -22.88 -0.50 -8.11
N VAL A 300 -21.73 -0.54 -8.79
CA VAL A 300 -21.03 0.60 -9.36
C VAL A 300 -20.58 0.30 -10.79
N ASP A 301 -20.50 1.33 -11.61
CA ASP A 301 -19.92 1.24 -12.95
C ASP A 301 -18.39 1.29 -12.85
N GLY A 302 -17.72 0.16 -13.05
CA GLY A 302 -16.27 0.05 -12.94
C GLY A 302 -15.50 0.94 -13.92
N HIS A 303 -16.04 1.19 -15.12
CA HIS A 303 -15.42 2.12 -16.08
C HIS A 303 -15.49 3.58 -15.60
N LYS A 304 -16.60 3.97 -14.95
CA LYS A 304 -16.69 5.30 -14.34
C LYS A 304 -15.76 5.44 -13.15
N ILE A 305 -15.60 4.40 -12.32
CA ILE A 305 -14.63 4.37 -11.23
C ILE A 305 -13.21 4.53 -11.79
N ALA A 306 -12.83 3.75 -12.79
CA ALA A 306 -11.53 3.83 -13.44
C ALA A 306 -11.27 5.23 -14.02
N LYS A 307 -12.25 5.80 -14.74
CA LYS A 307 -12.15 7.14 -15.32
C LYS A 307 -12.00 8.22 -14.24
N SER A 308 -12.79 8.12 -13.16
CA SER A 308 -12.73 9.07 -12.04
C SER A 308 -11.38 9.00 -11.31
N TYR A 309 -10.87 7.79 -11.08
CA TYR A 309 -9.54 7.58 -10.51
C TYR A 309 -8.46 8.25 -11.35
N LEU A 310 -8.47 8.05 -12.67
CA LEU A 310 -7.50 8.65 -13.58
C LEU A 310 -7.60 10.17 -13.65
N THR A 311 -8.81 10.72 -13.60
CA THR A 311 -9.00 12.18 -13.60
C THR A 311 -8.35 12.81 -12.38
N MET A 312 -8.53 12.22 -11.20
CA MET A 312 -7.85 12.64 -9.97
C MET A 312 -6.34 12.46 -10.09
N TYR A 313 -5.90 11.31 -10.54
CA TYR A 313 -4.49 10.94 -10.70
C TYR A 313 -3.73 11.92 -11.60
N PHE A 314 -4.30 12.33 -12.73
CA PHE A 314 -3.72 13.33 -13.62
C PHE A 314 -3.67 14.72 -12.95
N GLY A 315 -4.75 15.13 -12.28
CA GLY A 315 -4.81 16.42 -11.58
C GLY A 315 -3.76 16.50 -10.46
N GLU A 316 -3.65 15.48 -9.64
CA GLU A 316 -2.65 15.39 -8.56
C GLU A 316 -1.21 15.40 -9.12
N THR A 317 -0.97 14.68 -10.23
CA THR A 317 0.36 14.67 -10.86
C THR A 317 0.72 16.06 -11.46
N ALA A 318 -0.26 16.78 -12.03
CA ALA A 318 -0.02 18.14 -12.51
C ALA A 318 0.27 19.12 -11.36
N ALA A 319 -0.44 19.00 -10.25
CA ALA A 319 -0.20 19.78 -9.04
C ALA A 319 1.17 19.46 -8.44
N LEU A 320 1.53 18.18 -8.37
CA LEU A 320 2.86 17.73 -7.94
C LEU A 320 3.97 18.37 -8.79
N LEU A 321 3.88 18.30 -10.12
CA LEU A 321 4.89 18.93 -11.01
C LEU A 321 4.98 20.45 -10.82
N ALA A 322 3.87 21.12 -10.52
CA ALA A 322 3.87 22.53 -10.21
C ALA A 322 4.58 22.82 -8.87
N SER A 323 4.36 22.00 -7.84
CA SER A 323 5.00 22.16 -6.52
C SER A 323 6.50 21.85 -6.52
N LEU A 324 7.04 21.17 -7.54
CA LEU A 324 8.49 20.97 -7.68
C LEU A 324 9.26 22.29 -7.78
N GLU A 325 8.60 23.40 -8.17
CA GLU A 325 9.24 24.73 -8.20
C GLU A 325 9.80 25.12 -6.82
N GLU A 326 9.12 24.75 -5.74
CA GLU A 326 9.57 25.04 -4.37
C GLU A 326 10.86 24.28 -4.01
N VAL A 327 11.05 23.09 -4.57
CA VAL A 327 12.22 22.25 -4.31
C VAL A 327 13.38 22.58 -5.24
N LEU A 328 13.06 22.82 -6.53
CA LEU A 328 14.06 23.05 -7.58
C LEU A 328 14.51 24.52 -7.66
N GLY A 329 13.76 25.47 -7.08
CA GLY A 329 13.98 26.92 -7.23
C GLY A 329 13.67 27.44 -8.65
N ARG A 330 13.06 26.62 -9.50
CA ARG A 330 12.62 26.91 -10.88
C ARG A 330 11.49 25.99 -11.30
N LYS A 331 10.77 26.34 -12.35
CA LYS A 331 9.76 25.44 -12.92
C LYS A 331 10.38 24.10 -13.34
N ALA A 332 9.64 23.02 -13.07
CA ALA A 332 10.03 21.68 -13.48
C ALA A 332 10.08 21.57 -15.02
N ALA A 333 11.05 20.82 -15.51
CA ALA A 333 11.21 20.45 -16.91
C ALA A 333 11.04 18.94 -17.09
N ALA A 334 10.80 18.48 -18.32
CA ALA A 334 10.66 17.06 -18.63
C ALA A 334 11.87 16.20 -18.22
N THR A 335 13.05 16.82 -18.13
CA THR A 335 14.29 16.17 -17.71
C THR A 335 14.43 15.98 -16.19
N ASP A 336 13.57 16.59 -15.39
CA ASP A 336 13.65 16.52 -13.92
C ASP A 336 12.95 15.28 -13.35
N VAL A 337 12.04 14.69 -14.11
CA VAL A 337 11.23 13.53 -13.73
C VAL A 337 11.27 12.46 -14.81
N GLU A 338 10.66 11.31 -14.54
CA GLU A 338 10.52 10.25 -15.54
C GLU A 338 9.54 10.65 -16.66
N PRO A 339 9.74 10.14 -17.90
CA PRO A 339 8.88 10.49 -19.04
C PRO A 339 7.39 10.24 -18.78
N THR A 340 7.06 9.15 -18.10
CA THR A 340 5.68 8.80 -17.73
C THR A 340 5.09 9.83 -16.77
N THR A 341 5.82 10.23 -15.74
CA THR A 341 5.40 11.28 -14.79
C THR A 341 5.14 12.60 -15.49
N TRP A 342 6.03 12.99 -16.40
CA TRP A 342 5.85 14.22 -17.18
C TRP A 342 4.59 14.16 -18.04
N LEU A 343 4.36 13.04 -18.76
CA LEU A 343 3.15 12.84 -19.57
C LEU A 343 1.88 12.96 -18.72
N LEU A 344 1.83 12.27 -17.57
CA LEU A 344 0.69 12.33 -16.66
C LEU A 344 0.39 13.78 -16.22
N GLY A 345 1.43 14.55 -15.92
CA GLY A 345 1.28 15.96 -15.57
C GLY A 345 0.73 16.81 -16.73
N LEU A 346 1.11 16.53 -17.99
CA LEU A 346 0.54 17.21 -19.16
C LEU A 346 -0.94 16.87 -19.36
N LEU A 347 -1.35 15.62 -19.10
CA LEU A 347 -2.75 15.20 -19.12
C LEU A 347 -3.55 15.90 -18.02
N GLY A 348 -2.96 16.05 -16.83
CA GLY A 348 -3.57 16.81 -15.74
C GLY A 348 -3.76 18.28 -16.06
N LYS A 349 -2.78 18.94 -16.71
CA LYS A 349 -2.93 20.33 -17.21
C LYS A 349 -4.03 20.47 -18.25
N ALA A 350 -4.34 19.42 -19.01
CA ALA A 350 -5.43 19.39 -19.99
C ALA A 350 -6.78 18.98 -19.38
N THR A 351 -6.81 18.63 -18.10
CA THR A 351 -8.03 18.31 -17.35
C THR A 351 -8.66 19.59 -16.83
N THR A 352 -9.93 19.83 -17.16
CA THR A 352 -10.63 21.03 -16.72
C THR A 352 -11.07 20.93 -15.27
N ALA A 353 -11.29 22.05 -14.60
CA ALA A 353 -11.87 22.09 -13.26
C ALA A 353 -13.26 21.42 -13.22
N GLU A 354 -14.07 21.60 -14.28
CA GLU A 354 -15.37 20.93 -14.43
C GLU A 354 -15.23 19.41 -14.42
N GLU A 355 -14.35 18.84 -15.26
CA GLU A 355 -14.10 17.40 -15.32
C GLU A 355 -13.64 16.85 -13.96
N PHE A 356 -12.74 17.58 -13.29
CA PHE A 356 -12.24 17.19 -11.97
C PHE A 356 -13.37 17.16 -10.93
N VAL A 357 -14.19 18.22 -10.85
CA VAL A 357 -15.31 18.29 -9.90
C VAL A 357 -16.36 17.22 -10.20
N LEU A 358 -16.68 16.97 -11.47
CA LEU A 358 -17.62 15.92 -11.84
C LEU A 358 -17.09 14.52 -11.47
N SER A 359 -15.79 14.28 -11.58
CA SER A 359 -15.20 13.02 -11.15
C SER A 359 -15.30 12.82 -9.62
N MET A 360 -15.14 13.88 -8.81
CA MET A 360 -15.33 13.83 -7.37
C MET A 360 -16.77 13.51 -6.99
N ARG A 361 -17.75 14.07 -7.70
CA ARG A 361 -19.17 13.74 -7.49
C ARG A 361 -19.51 12.27 -7.84
N GLU A 362 -18.75 11.65 -8.76
CA GLU A 362 -18.89 10.22 -9.03
C GLU A 362 -18.41 9.37 -7.85
N TRP A 363 -17.36 9.82 -7.13
CA TRP A 363 -16.94 9.16 -5.88
C TRP A 363 -18.04 9.16 -4.84
N ASP A 364 -18.71 10.31 -4.66
CA ASP A 364 -19.79 10.44 -3.68
C ASP A 364 -20.95 9.49 -4.01
N ARG A 365 -21.32 9.38 -5.29
CA ARG A 365 -22.35 8.43 -5.76
C ARG A 365 -21.93 6.98 -5.53
N ALA A 366 -20.71 6.63 -5.92
CA ALA A 366 -20.18 5.29 -5.69
C ALA A 366 -20.11 4.95 -4.21
N ALA A 367 -19.71 5.90 -3.37
CA ALA A 367 -19.67 5.74 -1.92
C ALA A 367 -21.06 5.46 -1.35
N LEU A 368 -22.08 6.20 -1.78
CA LEU A 368 -23.47 5.96 -1.37
C LEU A 368 -23.94 4.56 -1.79
N HIS A 369 -23.70 4.17 -3.05
CA HIS A 369 -24.10 2.84 -3.54
C HIS A 369 -23.41 1.71 -2.74
N MET A 370 -22.14 1.86 -2.44
CA MET A 370 -21.40 0.85 -1.68
C MET A 370 -21.82 0.81 -0.19
N GLU A 371 -22.12 1.95 0.45
CA GLU A 371 -22.64 1.94 1.81
C GLU A 371 -24.04 1.28 1.87
N THR A 372 -24.92 1.56 0.88
CA THR A 372 -26.22 0.88 0.75
C THR A 372 -26.04 -0.63 0.50
N PHE A 373 -25.07 -1.03 -0.31
CA PHE A 373 -24.74 -2.44 -0.52
C PHE A 373 -24.33 -3.13 0.78
N HIS A 374 -23.58 -2.44 1.63
CA HIS A 374 -23.15 -2.95 2.92
C HIS A 374 -24.25 -2.94 4.02
N GLU A 375 -25.44 -2.39 3.75
CA GLU A 375 -26.63 -2.64 4.59
C GLU A 375 -27.11 -4.10 4.47
N THR A 376 -26.79 -4.75 3.34
CA THR A 376 -27.16 -6.15 3.06
C THR A 376 -25.98 -7.11 3.29
N TYR A 377 -24.77 -6.73 2.84
CA TYR A 377 -23.59 -7.58 2.89
C TYR A 377 -22.55 -7.01 3.87
N ASP A 378 -22.14 -7.82 4.84
CA ASP A 378 -21.11 -7.44 5.80
C ASP A 378 -19.75 -7.25 5.07
N PHE A 379 -19.46 -8.09 4.06
CA PHE A 379 -18.22 -8.03 3.27
C PHE A 379 -18.47 -8.14 1.77
N TYR A 380 -17.53 -7.55 1.01
CA TYR A 380 -17.39 -7.75 -0.43
C TYR A 380 -15.99 -8.31 -0.74
N ILE A 381 -15.92 -9.49 -1.36
CA ILE A 381 -14.68 -10.22 -1.64
C ILE A 381 -14.37 -10.21 -3.13
N THR A 382 -13.12 -9.89 -3.49
CA THR A 382 -12.61 -9.93 -4.87
C THR A 382 -11.16 -10.42 -4.88
N PRO A 383 -10.58 -10.76 -6.04
CA PRO A 383 -9.13 -10.78 -6.14
C PRO A 383 -8.55 -9.42 -5.73
N THR A 384 -7.36 -9.40 -5.10
CA THR A 384 -6.66 -8.13 -4.88
C THR A 384 -6.12 -7.59 -6.20
N THR A 385 -5.58 -8.48 -7.03
CA THR A 385 -5.03 -8.17 -8.36
C THR A 385 -5.61 -9.11 -9.40
N ALA A 386 -5.70 -8.66 -10.65
CA ALA A 386 -6.20 -9.50 -11.76
C ALA A 386 -5.11 -10.41 -12.35
N HIS A 387 -3.83 -10.08 -12.14
CA HIS A 387 -2.70 -10.84 -12.69
C HIS A 387 -1.64 -11.07 -11.63
N LEU A 388 -0.84 -12.10 -11.85
CA LEU A 388 0.35 -12.41 -11.04
C LEU A 388 1.41 -11.28 -11.15
N PRO A 389 2.40 -11.21 -10.23
CA PRO A 389 3.43 -10.17 -10.27
C PRO A 389 4.12 -10.10 -11.63
N ALA A 390 4.24 -8.90 -12.18
CA ALA A 390 4.94 -8.66 -13.44
C ALA A 390 6.42 -8.99 -13.31
N LYS A 391 7.05 -9.44 -14.41
CA LYS A 391 8.51 -9.50 -14.47
C LYS A 391 9.10 -8.11 -14.45
N ILE A 392 10.31 -7.99 -13.92
CA ILE A 392 11.06 -6.72 -13.94
C ILE A 392 11.19 -6.23 -15.37
N GLY A 393 10.81 -4.97 -15.62
CA GLY A 393 10.84 -4.33 -16.94
C GLY A 393 9.66 -4.67 -17.86
N GLU A 394 8.77 -5.62 -17.51
CA GLU A 394 7.63 -6.03 -18.35
C GLU A 394 6.67 -4.89 -18.67
N LEU A 395 6.49 -3.98 -17.71
CA LEU A 395 5.56 -2.85 -17.85
C LEU A 395 6.22 -1.56 -18.33
N GLU A 396 7.52 -1.59 -18.61
CA GLU A 396 8.20 -0.44 -19.20
C GLU A 396 7.61 -0.12 -20.58
N PRO A 397 7.40 1.18 -20.89
CA PRO A 397 7.03 1.58 -22.24
C PRO A 397 8.07 1.11 -23.26
N SER A 398 7.62 0.60 -24.41
CA SER A 398 8.48 0.24 -25.53
C SER A 398 9.30 1.45 -26.03
N SER A 399 10.36 1.20 -26.79
CA SER A 399 11.20 2.29 -27.34
C SER A 399 10.39 3.28 -28.19
N SER A 400 9.38 2.80 -28.93
CA SER A 400 8.47 3.63 -29.72
C SER A 400 7.52 4.45 -28.84
N GLU A 401 6.98 3.85 -27.76
CA GLU A 401 6.16 4.58 -26.77
C GLU A 401 7.00 5.63 -26.04
N LYS A 402 8.24 5.29 -25.60
CA LYS A 402 9.18 6.25 -24.98
C LYS A 402 9.48 7.43 -25.91
N PHE A 403 9.69 7.18 -27.19
CA PHE A 403 9.91 8.24 -28.19
C PHE A 403 8.67 9.12 -28.37
N LEU A 404 7.49 8.52 -28.48
CA LEU A 404 6.22 9.25 -28.59
C LEU A 404 5.97 10.12 -27.34
N ILE A 405 6.12 9.55 -26.14
CA ILE A 405 5.96 10.24 -24.85
C ILE A 405 6.93 11.44 -24.77
N SER A 406 8.21 11.23 -25.17
CA SER A 406 9.22 12.29 -25.16
C SER A 406 8.89 13.41 -26.15
N THR A 407 8.43 13.06 -27.37
CA THR A 407 8.09 14.04 -28.42
C THR A 407 6.87 14.85 -28.02
N VAL A 408 5.81 14.19 -27.56
CA VAL A 408 4.59 14.85 -27.07
C VAL A 408 4.90 15.71 -25.84
N GLY A 409 5.75 15.18 -24.95
CA GLY A 409 6.20 15.90 -23.77
C GLY A 409 6.91 17.22 -24.09
N ARG A 410 7.79 17.21 -25.10
CA ARG A 410 8.51 18.42 -25.57
C ARG A 410 7.59 19.43 -26.25
N LEU A 411 6.59 18.97 -26.98
CA LEU A 411 5.67 19.81 -27.75
C LEU A 411 4.47 20.32 -26.93
N GLY A 412 4.29 19.87 -25.69
CA GLY A 412 3.19 20.26 -24.81
C GLY A 412 1.79 19.82 -25.31
N LEU A 413 1.71 18.75 -26.11
CA LEU A 413 0.49 18.31 -26.82
C LEU A 413 -0.46 17.44 -25.95
N GLY A 414 -0.44 17.56 -24.62
CA GLY A 414 -1.29 16.77 -23.71
C GLY A 414 -2.79 16.82 -24.06
N GLY A 415 -3.31 17.99 -24.49
CA GLY A 415 -4.70 18.13 -24.92
C GLY A 415 -5.05 17.37 -26.21
N ALA A 416 -4.10 17.22 -27.13
CA ALA A 416 -4.29 16.44 -28.36
C ALA A 416 -4.32 14.93 -28.06
N LEU A 417 -3.47 14.43 -27.16
CA LEU A 417 -3.49 13.03 -26.71
C LEU A 417 -4.80 12.67 -26.03
N LYS A 418 -5.31 13.57 -25.18
CA LYS A 418 -6.58 13.36 -24.49
C LYS A 418 -7.74 13.22 -25.50
N LYS A 419 -7.78 14.06 -26.54
CA LYS A 419 -8.78 13.97 -27.61
C LYS A 419 -8.65 12.74 -28.49
N ALA A 420 -7.46 12.16 -28.61
CA ALA A 420 -7.21 10.99 -29.45
C ALA A 420 -7.58 9.64 -28.77
N GLY A 421 -8.12 9.64 -27.54
CA GLY A 421 -8.49 8.41 -26.82
C GLY A 421 -7.29 7.58 -26.34
N ILE A 422 -6.05 8.10 -26.52
CA ILE A 422 -4.83 7.40 -26.11
C ILE A 422 -4.75 7.28 -24.57
N VAL A 423 -5.36 8.23 -23.88
CA VAL A 423 -5.43 8.24 -22.41
C VAL A 423 -6.20 7.05 -21.89
N GLU A 424 -7.35 6.76 -22.50
CA GLU A 424 -8.19 5.61 -22.14
C GLU A 424 -7.47 4.28 -22.40
N GLN A 425 -6.69 4.19 -23.47
CA GLN A 425 -5.90 2.98 -23.78
C GLN A 425 -4.76 2.77 -22.79
N ILE A 426 -4.00 3.81 -22.45
CA ILE A 426 -2.93 3.75 -21.44
C ILE A 426 -3.54 3.39 -20.07
N ALA A 427 -4.67 3.96 -19.75
CA ALA A 427 -5.40 3.74 -18.53
C ALA A 427 -5.87 2.29 -18.41
N GLN A 428 -6.53 1.75 -19.43
CA GLN A 428 -6.95 0.35 -19.45
C GLN A 428 -5.76 -0.59 -19.29
N LYS A 429 -4.66 -0.35 -20.00
CA LYS A 429 -3.45 -1.18 -19.91
C LYS A 429 -2.87 -1.20 -18.49
N ASN A 430 -2.81 -0.04 -17.82
CA ASN A 430 -2.25 0.08 -16.47
C ASN A 430 -3.19 -0.46 -15.38
N LEU A 431 -4.50 -0.24 -15.52
CA LEU A 431 -5.49 -0.71 -14.55
C LEU A 431 -5.90 -2.17 -14.74
N ALA A 432 -5.66 -2.76 -15.92
CA ALA A 432 -6.02 -4.15 -16.22
C ALA A 432 -5.44 -5.16 -15.21
N ARG A 433 -4.25 -4.91 -14.70
CA ARG A 433 -3.60 -5.80 -13.71
C ARG A 433 -4.15 -5.64 -12.30
N THR A 434 -4.69 -4.48 -11.97
CA THR A 434 -5.13 -4.13 -10.61
C THR A 434 -6.48 -3.41 -10.59
N PRO A 435 -7.54 -3.95 -11.25
CA PRO A 435 -8.81 -3.24 -11.45
C PRO A 435 -9.69 -3.18 -10.20
N PHE A 436 -9.37 -3.95 -9.15
CA PHE A 436 -10.23 -4.14 -7.98
C PHE A 436 -9.96 -3.16 -6.83
N THR A 437 -8.77 -2.56 -6.78
CA THR A 437 -8.33 -1.85 -5.57
C THR A 437 -8.84 -0.42 -5.48
N GLN A 438 -9.02 0.30 -6.60
CA GLN A 438 -9.35 1.72 -6.64
C GLN A 438 -10.71 2.05 -6.01
N LEU A 439 -11.68 1.14 -6.09
CA LEU A 439 -13.00 1.36 -5.53
C LEU A 439 -12.93 1.75 -4.04
N ALA A 440 -12.20 1.00 -3.22
CA ALA A 440 -12.04 1.28 -1.80
C ALA A 440 -11.36 2.63 -1.51
N ASN A 441 -10.47 3.10 -2.40
CA ASN A 441 -9.83 4.41 -2.27
C ASN A 441 -10.85 5.53 -2.54
N LEU A 442 -11.61 5.41 -3.63
CA LEU A 442 -12.54 6.45 -4.05
C LEU A 442 -13.76 6.54 -3.13
N THR A 443 -14.29 5.41 -2.67
CA THR A 443 -15.44 5.37 -1.74
C THR A 443 -15.04 5.63 -0.29
N GLY A 444 -13.75 5.48 0.04
CA GLY A 444 -13.23 5.69 1.40
C GLY A 444 -13.45 4.52 2.36
N GLN A 445 -13.91 3.38 1.87
CA GLN A 445 -14.12 2.16 2.66
C GLN A 445 -12.82 1.48 3.04
N PRO A 446 -12.74 0.78 4.19
CA PRO A 446 -11.59 -0.04 4.52
C PRO A 446 -11.57 -1.29 3.64
N ALA A 447 -10.36 -1.72 3.28
CA ALA A 447 -10.15 -2.96 2.52
C ALA A 447 -8.82 -3.59 2.91
N VAL A 448 -8.79 -4.93 2.96
CA VAL A 448 -7.60 -5.70 3.30
C VAL A 448 -7.25 -6.68 2.18
N SER A 449 -5.97 -6.91 1.95
CA SER A 449 -5.46 -8.04 1.16
C SER A 449 -4.94 -9.11 2.10
N LEU A 450 -5.43 -10.33 1.94
CA LEU A 450 -5.10 -11.49 2.75
C LEU A 450 -4.36 -12.53 1.90
N PRO A 451 -3.26 -13.15 2.38
CA PRO A 451 -2.47 -14.13 1.64
C PRO A 451 -3.15 -15.53 1.70
N LEU A 452 -4.23 -15.73 0.95
CA LEU A 452 -5.09 -16.93 1.05
C LEU A 452 -4.90 -17.93 -0.10
N HIS A 453 -3.98 -17.69 -1.01
CA HIS A 453 -3.69 -18.61 -2.10
C HIS A 453 -2.23 -18.52 -2.54
N GLN A 454 -1.73 -19.63 -3.08
CA GLN A 454 -0.42 -19.74 -3.70
C GLN A 454 -0.56 -20.48 -5.03
N THR A 455 0.14 -20.01 -6.05
CA THR A 455 0.20 -20.70 -7.35
C THR A 455 0.99 -22.00 -7.23
N LYS A 456 0.88 -22.86 -8.22
CA LYS A 456 1.70 -24.10 -8.28
C LYS A 456 3.21 -23.83 -8.29
N ASP A 457 3.61 -22.66 -8.80
CA ASP A 457 5.01 -22.23 -8.86
C ASP A 457 5.46 -21.48 -7.59
N GLY A 458 4.64 -21.47 -6.55
CA GLY A 458 4.98 -20.90 -5.25
C GLY A 458 4.81 -19.38 -5.13
N LEU A 459 4.14 -18.71 -6.09
CA LEU A 459 3.87 -17.28 -5.97
C LEU A 459 2.62 -17.03 -5.12
N PRO A 460 2.65 -16.11 -4.15
CA PRO A 460 1.47 -15.77 -3.34
C PRO A 460 0.44 -15.00 -4.16
N VAL A 461 -0.82 -15.17 -3.79
CA VAL A 461 -1.97 -14.48 -4.37
C VAL A 461 -2.85 -13.93 -3.25
N GLY A 462 -3.08 -12.63 -3.28
CA GLY A 462 -3.92 -11.95 -2.29
C GLY A 462 -5.40 -11.98 -2.66
N VAL A 463 -6.24 -12.17 -1.64
CA VAL A 463 -7.70 -12.01 -1.71
C VAL A 463 -8.07 -10.73 -1.00
N GLN A 464 -8.83 -9.85 -1.66
CA GLN A 464 -9.27 -8.59 -1.09
C GLN A 464 -10.64 -8.74 -0.43
N VAL A 465 -10.77 -8.19 0.77
CA VAL A 465 -12.04 -8.06 1.49
C VAL A 465 -12.30 -6.59 1.79
N MET A 466 -13.47 -6.08 1.43
CA MET A 466 -13.96 -4.74 1.76
C MET A 466 -15.09 -4.82 2.77
N ALA A 467 -15.23 -3.81 3.61
CA ALA A 467 -16.35 -3.61 4.53
C ALA A 467 -16.88 -2.16 4.46
N ALA A 468 -18.01 -1.89 5.11
CA ALA A 468 -18.53 -0.53 5.28
C ALA A 468 -17.52 0.40 5.94
N ARG A 469 -17.64 1.71 5.71
CA ARG A 469 -16.73 2.69 6.34
C ARG A 469 -16.76 2.58 7.87
N GLY A 470 -15.58 2.57 8.45
CA GLY A 470 -15.40 2.48 9.90
C GLY A 470 -15.40 1.05 10.45
N ARG A 471 -15.55 0.02 9.60
CA ARG A 471 -15.66 -1.37 10.03
C ARG A 471 -14.35 -2.15 9.87
N GLU A 472 -13.23 -1.51 10.18
CA GLU A 472 -11.95 -2.20 10.33
C GLU A 472 -12.00 -3.31 11.39
N ASP A 473 -12.82 -3.15 12.41
CA ASP A 473 -13.08 -4.14 13.45
C ASP A 473 -13.51 -5.49 12.86
N LEU A 474 -14.50 -5.50 11.96
CA LEU A 474 -14.95 -6.72 11.30
C LEU A 474 -13.88 -7.32 10.38
N LEU A 475 -13.12 -6.48 9.67
CA LEU A 475 -12.02 -6.97 8.83
C LEU A 475 -10.94 -7.64 9.66
N PHE A 476 -10.59 -7.11 10.83
CA PHE A 476 -9.62 -7.72 11.73
C PHE A 476 -10.13 -9.02 12.35
N GLN A 477 -11.42 -9.10 12.73
CA GLN A 477 -12.01 -10.35 13.23
C GLN A 477 -11.96 -11.45 12.17
N LEU A 478 -12.44 -11.16 10.95
CA LEU A 478 -12.39 -12.11 9.84
C LEU A 478 -10.96 -12.55 9.53
N ALA A 479 -10.04 -11.58 9.44
CA ALA A 479 -8.65 -11.87 9.13
C ALA A 479 -7.99 -12.72 10.23
N GLY A 480 -8.29 -12.47 11.52
CA GLY A 480 -7.79 -13.25 12.64
C GLY A 480 -8.29 -14.71 12.61
N GLU A 481 -9.54 -14.94 12.21
CA GLU A 481 -10.05 -16.31 12.02
C GLU A 481 -9.39 -16.99 10.80
N LEU A 482 -9.23 -16.28 9.68
CA LEU A 482 -8.60 -16.81 8.48
C LEU A 482 -7.09 -17.06 8.64
N GLU A 483 -6.40 -16.28 9.49
CA GLU A 483 -4.98 -16.47 9.81
C GLU A 483 -4.72 -17.84 10.48
N GLN A 484 -5.72 -18.42 11.14
CA GLN A 484 -5.65 -19.74 11.75
C GLN A 484 -6.09 -20.88 10.79
N SER A 485 -6.47 -20.55 9.55
CA SER A 485 -6.97 -21.55 8.61
C SER A 485 -5.86 -22.17 7.76
N GLU A 486 -6.13 -23.33 7.18
CA GLU A 486 -5.23 -24.09 6.31
C GLU A 486 -4.92 -23.36 4.97
N ILE A 487 -5.71 -22.36 4.59
CA ILE A 487 -5.50 -21.61 3.34
C ILE A 487 -4.61 -20.38 3.51
N TRP A 488 -4.29 -20.00 4.75
CA TRP A 488 -3.36 -18.90 5.01
C TRP A 488 -1.94 -19.27 4.61
N GLN A 489 -1.30 -18.43 3.81
CA GLN A 489 0.06 -18.69 3.33
C GLN A 489 1.07 -18.13 4.32
N ASP A 490 2.01 -18.99 4.74
CA ASP A 490 3.11 -18.56 5.60
C ASP A 490 4.20 -17.88 4.77
N VAL A 491 4.46 -16.63 5.08
CA VAL A 491 5.50 -15.85 4.42
C VAL A 491 6.91 -16.42 4.61
N SER A 492 7.13 -17.25 5.64
CA SER A 492 8.41 -17.91 5.90
C SER A 492 8.78 -18.98 4.83
N GLU A 493 7.80 -19.40 4.01
CA GLU A 493 8.04 -20.33 2.90
C GLU A 493 8.76 -19.68 1.71
N ASN A 494 8.94 -18.34 1.69
CA ASN A 494 9.66 -17.72 0.59
C ASN A 494 11.18 -17.97 0.67
N PRO A 495 11.87 -18.05 -0.49
CA PRO A 495 13.28 -18.44 -0.54
C PRO A 495 14.26 -17.48 0.15
N LEU A 496 13.84 -16.24 0.46
CA LEU A 496 14.68 -15.22 1.10
C LEU A 496 14.30 -14.96 2.56
N PHE A 497 13.30 -15.67 3.10
CA PHE A 497 12.92 -15.54 4.50
C PHE A 497 13.94 -16.16 5.43
#